data_23a13d26cc3561a6ee83e27ecd6fb313
#
_entry.id   23a13d26cc3561a6ee83e27ecd6fb313
#
_cell.length_a   1.000
_cell.length_b   1.000
_cell.length_c   1.000
_cell.angle_alpha   90.00
_cell.angle_beta   90.00
_cell.angle_gamma   90.00
#
_symmetry.space_group_name_H-M   'P 1'
#
loop_
_entity.id
_entity.type
_entity.pdbx_description
1 polymer ?
#
loop_
_entity_poly.entity_id
_entity_poly.type
_entity_poly.pdbx_seq_one_letter_code
_entity_poly.pdbx_strand_id
1 'polypeptide(L)'
;MQQNVAVEEKKERVRLDITSKKNLSIIAAIILTLIIIASIGIKSFNNKYIYNGKIATNMYIGSVNVSDLTPNEAKLAVANEYKPKSIDVDYNDKNFIINPNRIDLKYDINKFVDNAYKFNKTDSYFKNVERVISLQRGKKEVIAINPTYNEKKLDSALDEISNKANKKVADAKLYISDSGSFNITPEVIGQELDKKSSKENIKKYLSEYKFCWMAL
;
A
#
# COMPACT_ATOMS: atom_id res chain seq x y z
N MET A 1 57.26 1.51 -66.74
CA MET A 1 57.21 2.76 -66.01
C MET A 1 55.73 3.15 -65.84
N GLN A 2 55.17 2.80 -64.70
CA GLN A 2 53.79 3.20 -64.33
C GLN A 2 53.90 4.27 -63.25
N GLN A 3 53.46 5.47 -63.59
CA GLN A 3 53.33 6.57 -62.64
C GLN A 3 52.06 6.39 -61.80
N ASN A 4 52.22 6.17 -60.50
CA ASN A 4 51.13 6.19 -59.55
C ASN A 4 50.81 7.68 -59.26
N VAL A 5 49.66 8.14 -59.76
CA VAL A 5 49.06 9.41 -59.34
C VAL A 5 48.31 9.17 -58.06
N ALA A 6 48.87 9.56 -56.93
CA ALA A 6 48.18 9.60 -55.65
C ALA A 6 47.21 10.80 -55.67
N VAL A 7 45.92 10.48 -55.70
CA VAL A 7 44.87 11.46 -55.46
C VAL A 7 44.81 11.71 -53.97
N GLU A 8 45.42 12.79 -53.50
CA GLU A 8 45.21 13.30 -52.11
C GLU A 8 43.83 13.88 -51.99
N GLU A 9 42.89 13.14 -51.40
CA GLU A 9 41.61 13.65 -50.96
C GLU A 9 41.87 14.68 -49.83
N LYS A 10 41.84 15.95 -50.14
CA LYS A 10 41.91 17.06 -49.20
C LYS A 10 40.59 17.12 -48.40
N LYS A 11 40.57 16.47 -47.28
CA LYS A 11 39.47 16.54 -46.33
C LYS A 11 39.44 17.94 -45.72
N GLU A 12 38.67 18.84 -46.34
CA GLU A 12 38.44 20.21 -45.86
C GLU A 12 37.70 20.14 -44.53
N ARG A 13 38.43 20.24 -43.41
CA ARG A 13 37.82 20.40 -42.09
C ARG A 13 37.24 21.80 -42.03
N VAL A 14 35.92 21.90 -42.17
CA VAL A 14 35.20 23.15 -41.92
C VAL A 14 35.45 23.53 -40.45
N ARG A 15 36.43 24.40 -40.22
CA ARG A 15 36.62 25.07 -38.93
C ARG A 15 35.55 26.15 -38.83
N LEU A 16 34.48 25.86 -38.09
CA LEU A 16 33.50 26.86 -37.69
C LEU A 16 34.22 27.91 -36.87
N ASP A 17 34.41 29.10 -37.44
CA ASP A 17 34.90 30.26 -36.70
C ASP A 17 33.77 30.75 -35.78
N ILE A 18 33.80 30.23 -34.52
CA ILE A 18 32.80 30.49 -33.48
C ILE A 18 32.77 31.97 -33.08
N THR A 19 33.82 32.74 -33.38
CA THR A 19 33.97 34.13 -32.95
C THR A 19 33.34 35.15 -33.92
N SER A 20 32.95 34.75 -35.13
CA SER A 20 32.22 35.61 -36.04
C SER A 20 30.84 35.97 -35.51
N LYS A 21 30.48 37.24 -35.45
CA LYS A 21 29.16 37.73 -34.99
C LYS A 21 27.98 37.02 -35.67
N LYS A 22 28.14 36.65 -36.96
CA LYS A 22 27.13 35.91 -37.75
C LYS A 22 26.96 34.48 -37.23
N ASN A 23 28.05 33.79 -36.94
CA ASN A 23 27.99 32.41 -36.41
C ASN A 23 27.48 32.40 -34.97
N LEU A 24 27.81 33.38 -34.14
CA LEU A 24 27.28 33.55 -32.80
C LEU A 24 25.75 33.74 -32.78
N SER A 25 25.20 34.54 -33.72
CA SER A 25 23.76 34.75 -33.84
C SER A 25 23.04 33.47 -34.29
N ILE A 26 23.63 32.65 -35.16
CA ILE A 26 23.08 31.37 -35.60
C ILE A 26 23.07 30.38 -34.41
N ILE A 27 24.16 30.29 -33.65
CA ILE A 27 24.25 29.43 -32.48
C ILE A 27 23.20 29.86 -31.45
N ALA A 28 23.03 31.14 -31.18
CA ALA A 28 22.02 31.66 -30.27
C ALA A 28 20.59 31.31 -30.74
N ALA A 29 20.31 31.40 -32.03
CA ALA A 29 19.02 31.01 -32.59
C ALA A 29 18.76 29.51 -32.44
N ILE A 30 19.77 28.65 -32.66
CA ILE A 30 19.67 27.19 -32.45
C ILE A 30 19.38 26.87 -30.97
N ILE A 31 20.11 27.49 -30.04
CA ILE A 31 19.91 27.31 -28.61
C ILE A 31 18.50 27.74 -28.22
N LEU A 32 18.02 28.88 -28.68
CA LEU A 32 16.66 29.33 -28.39
C LEU A 32 15.61 28.36 -28.91
N THR A 33 15.79 27.85 -30.12
CA THR A 33 14.89 26.85 -30.72
C THR A 33 14.87 25.57 -29.88
N LEU A 34 16.02 25.08 -29.42
CA LEU A 34 16.12 23.90 -28.54
C LEU A 34 15.42 24.13 -27.19
N ILE A 35 15.54 25.33 -26.61
CA ILE A 35 14.85 25.69 -25.35
C ILE A 35 13.33 25.68 -25.56
N ILE A 36 12.84 26.20 -26.69
CA ILE A 36 11.41 26.21 -27.01
C ILE A 36 10.89 24.76 -27.15
N ILE A 37 11.59 23.94 -27.91
CA ILE A 37 11.23 22.51 -28.07
C ILE A 37 11.23 21.77 -26.74
N ALA A 38 12.27 21.97 -25.92
CA ALA A 38 12.35 21.39 -24.58
C ALA A 38 11.19 21.83 -23.67
N SER A 39 10.85 23.13 -23.71
CA SER A 39 9.74 23.68 -22.90
C SER A 39 8.39 23.09 -23.31
N ILE A 40 8.14 22.88 -24.59
CA ILE A 40 6.93 22.24 -25.12
C ILE A 40 6.90 20.76 -24.64
N GLY A 41 8.03 20.07 -24.76
CA GLY A 41 8.17 18.67 -24.31
C GLY A 41 7.89 18.50 -22.81
N ILE A 42 8.47 19.38 -21.99
CA ILE A 42 8.25 19.40 -20.53
C ILE A 42 6.78 19.67 -20.20
N LYS A 43 6.16 20.65 -20.83
CA LYS A 43 4.75 20.97 -20.61
C LYS A 43 3.84 19.81 -21.01
N SER A 44 4.09 19.19 -22.15
CA SER A 44 3.32 18.02 -22.63
C SER A 44 3.46 16.85 -21.67
N PHE A 45 4.68 16.53 -21.23
CA PHE A 45 4.95 15.48 -20.24
C PHE A 45 4.21 15.74 -18.93
N ASN A 46 4.31 16.96 -18.40
CA ASN A 46 3.67 17.34 -17.15
C ASN A 46 2.14 17.20 -17.22
N ASN A 47 1.52 17.69 -18.29
CA ASN A 47 0.08 17.60 -18.47
C ASN A 47 -0.39 16.14 -18.63
N LYS A 48 0.43 15.29 -19.25
CA LYS A 48 0.07 13.89 -19.48
C LYS A 48 0.25 13.02 -18.22
N TYR A 49 1.30 13.24 -17.42
CA TYR A 49 1.71 12.29 -16.40
C TYR A 49 1.68 12.84 -14.95
N ILE A 50 1.82 14.16 -14.77
CA ILE A 50 1.91 14.75 -13.42
C ILE A 50 0.63 15.50 -13.06
N TYR A 51 0.15 16.39 -13.94
CA TYR A 51 -0.98 17.29 -13.65
C TYR A 51 -2.29 16.89 -14.36
N ASN A 52 -2.44 15.62 -14.69
CA ASN A 52 -3.61 15.08 -15.39
C ASN A 52 -4.84 14.84 -14.49
N GLY A 53 -4.76 15.12 -13.18
CA GLY A 53 -5.84 14.87 -12.22
C GLY A 53 -6.04 13.41 -11.85
N LYS A 54 -5.17 12.50 -12.32
CA LYS A 54 -5.26 11.06 -12.12
C LYS A 54 -4.13 10.52 -11.26
N ILE A 55 -4.32 9.35 -10.70
CA ILE A 55 -3.28 8.54 -10.07
C ILE A 55 -2.34 8.01 -11.17
N ALA A 56 -1.07 7.87 -10.86
CA ALA A 56 -0.10 7.39 -11.83
C ALA A 56 -0.39 5.93 -12.24
N THR A 57 0.12 5.52 -13.40
CA THR A 57 0.04 4.13 -13.86
C THR A 57 0.80 3.18 -12.93
N ASN A 58 0.48 1.88 -12.96
CA ASN A 58 1.09 0.83 -12.12
C ASN A 58 1.03 1.11 -10.60
N MET A 59 0.03 1.88 -10.15
CA MET A 59 -0.25 2.16 -8.73
C MET A 59 -1.33 1.23 -8.18
N TYR A 60 -1.10 0.72 -6.98
CA TYR A 60 -2.00 -0.17 -6.27
C TYR A 60 -2.23 0.34 -4.84
N ILE A 61 -3.43 0.14 -4.32
CA ILE A 61 -3.76 0.30 -2.89
C ILE A 61 -4.17 -1.08 -2.38
N GLY A 62 -3.28 -1.72 -1.61
CA GLY A 62 -3.41 -3.15 -1.31
C GLY A 62 -3.45 -3.97 -2.60
N SER A 63 -4.55 -4.74 -2.79
CA SER A 63 -4.80 -5.53 -4.00
C SER A 63 -5.47 -4.75 -5.14
N VAL A 64 -6.03 -3.56 -4.85
CA VAL A 64 -6.80 -2.80 -5.83
C VAL A 64 -5.90 -2.02 -6.77
N ASN A 65 -6.02 -2.29 -8.06
CA ASN A 65 -5.36 -1.47 -9.08
C ASN A 65 -6.09 -0.12 -9.20
N VAL A 66 -5.38 0.96 -8.89
CA VAL A 66 -5.90 2.34 -8.97
C VAL A 66 -5.22 3.17 -10.07
N SER A 67 -4.48 2.50 -10.96
CA SER A 67 -3.78 3.13 -12.07
C SER A 67 -4.74 3.93 -12.95
N ASP A 68 -4.33 5.15 -13.28
CA ASP A 68 -5.04 6.05 -14.19
C ASP A 68 -6.48 6.44 -13.76
N LEU A 69 -6.88 6.08 -12.53
CA LEU A 69 -8.15 6.50 -11.94
C LEU A 69 -8.03 7.93 -11.38
N THR A 70 -9.14 8.64 -11.39
CA THR A 70 -9.29 9.85 -10.57
C THR A 70 -9.36 9.47 -9.09
N PRO A 71 -9.05 10.39 -8.15
CA PRO A 71 -9.17 10.11 -6.72
C PRO A 71 -10.56 9.62 -6.30
N ASN A 72 -11.63 10.10 -6.92
CA ASN A 72 -12.98 9.68 -6.59
C ASN A 72 -13.28 8.25 -7.06
N GLU A 73 -12.88 7.89 -8.27
CA GLU A 73 -13.00 6.51 -8.77
C GLU A 73 -12.19 5.54 -7.92
N ALA A 74 -10.94 5.92 -7.56
CA ALA A 74 -10.10 5.11 -6.69
C ALA A 74 -10.71 4.91 -5.30
N LYS A 75 -11.34 5.95 -4.71
CA LYS A 75 -12.06 5.82 -3.43
C LYS A 75 -13.18 4.80 -3.51
N LEU A 76 -13.97 4.83 -4.56
CA LEU A 76 -15.05 3.87 -4.77
C LEU A 76 -14.51 2.44 -4.94
N ALA A 77 -13.49 2.26 -5.76
CA ALA A 77 -12.87 0.95 -5.99
C ALA A 77 -12.30 0.35 -4.69
N VAL A 78 -11.53 1.15 -3.94
CA VAL A 78 -10.92 0.72 -2.68
C VAL A 78 -11.98 0.47 -1.60
N ALA A 79 -13.01 1.34 -1.48
CA ALA A 79 -14.07 1.18 -0.50
C ALA A 79 -14.95 -0.06 -0.76
N ASN A 80 -15.10 -0.49 -2.01
CA ASN A 80 -15.82 -1.72 -2.35
C ASN A 80 -15.06 -2.97 -1.89
N GLU A 81 -13.75 -2.98 -2.01
CA GLU A 81 -12.89 -4.12 -1.63
C GLU A 81 -12.64 -4.16 -0.13
N TYR A 82 -12.29 -3.03 0.48
CA TYR A 82 -11.86 -2.94 1.88
C TYR A 82 -12.99 -2.48 2.81
N LYS A 83 -13.94 -3.40 3.06
CA LYS A 83 -14.99 -3.22 4.06
C LYS A 83 -14.57 -3.86 5.37
N PRO A 84 -14.76 -3.18 6.53
CA PRO A 84 -14.54 -3.81 7.83
C PRO A 84 -15.36 -5.09 7.97
N LYS A 85 -14.69 -6.21 8.27
CA LYS A 85 -15.33 -7.52 8.48
C LYS A 85 -15.26 -7.91 9.94
N SER A 86 -16.21 -8.77 10.38
CA SER A 86 -16.17 -9.39 11.70
C SER A 86 -14.92 -10.22 11.86
N ILE A 87 -14.41 -10.29 13.09
CA ILE A 87 -13.28 -11.11 13.47
C ILE A 87 -13.83 -12.31 14.21
N ASP A 88 -13.60 -13.49 13.67
CA ASP A 88 -13.95 -14.74 14.32
C ASP A 88 -12.82 -15.13 15.28
N VAL A 89 -13.21 -15.44 16.52
CA VAL A 89 -12.30 -15.85 17.60
C VAL A 89 -12.74 -17.23 18.08
N ASP A 90 -12.00 -18.25 17.66
CA ASP A 90 -12.22 -19.61 18.11
C ASP A 90 -11.45 -19.87 19.40
N TYR A 91 -12.15 -20.33 20.42
CA TYR A 91 -11.56 -20.73 21.68
C TYR A 91 -12.24 -21.99 22.22
N ASN A 92 -11.47 -23.08 22.30
CA ASN A 92 -11.98 -24.41 22.52
C ASN A 92 -13.09 -24.74 21.51
N ASP A 93 -14.23 -25.27 21.97
CA ASP A 93 -15.37 -25.63 21.11
C ASP A 93 -16.36 -24.47 20.89
N LYS A 94 -15.94 -23.21 21.18
CA LYS A 94 -16.80 -22.03 21.08
C LYS A 94 -16.22 -21.03 20.06
N ASN A 95 -17.11 -20.53 19.20
CA ASN A 95 -16.82 -19.42 18.30
C ASN A 95 -17.41 -18.14 18.86
N PHE A 96 -16.60 -17.08 18.90
CA PHE A 96 -16.99 -15.74 19.30
C PHE A 96 -16.74 -14.78 18.13
N ILE A 97 -17.65 -13.82 17.97
CA ILE A 97 -17.56 -12.85 16.86
C ILE A 97 -17.35 -11.45 17.42
N ILE A 98 -16.28 -10.81 17.03
CA ILE A 98 -16.04 -9.38 17.32
C ILE A 98 -16.55 -8.59 16.12
N ASN A 99 -17.64 -7.84 16.31
CA ASN A 99 -18.18 -6.95 15.30
C ASN A 99 -17.23 -5.77 15.08
N PRO A 100 -16.92 -5.37 13.83
CA PRO A 100 -16.01 -4.27 13.54
C PRO A 100 -16.43 -2.93 14.17
N ASN A 101 -17.72 -2.65 14.23
CA ASN A 101 -18.23 -1.42 14.88
C ASN A 101 -17.94 -1.39 16.38
N ARG A 102 -17.82 -2.55 17.03
CA ARG A 102 -17.55 -2.64 18.45
C ARG A 102 -16.16 -2.14 18.82
N ILE A 103 -15.20 -2.31 17.93
CA ILE A 103 -13.81 -1.89 18.12
C ILE A 103 -13.44 -0.67 17.27
N ASP A 104 -14.41 0.01 16.67
CA ASP A 104 -14.21 1.12 15.73
C ASP A 104 -13.26 0.76 14.57
N LEU A 105 -13.33 -0.48 14.08
CA LEU A 105 -12.50 -0.96 12.97
C LEU A 105 -12.89 -0.24 11.68
N LYS A 106 -11.94 0.46 11.08
CA LYS A 106 -12.14 1.20 9.83
C LYS A 106 -10.88 1.31 9.01
N TYR A 107 -11.04 1.55 7.71
CA TYR A 107 -9.96 1.90 6.78
C TYR A 107 -10.06 3.39 6.42
N ASP A 108 -8.96 4.12 6.53
CA ASP A 108 -8.88 5.52 6.09
C ASP A 108 -8.63 5.57 4.58
N ILE A 109 -9.69 5.25 3.81
CA ILE A 109 -9.64 5.21 2.34
C ILE A 109 -9.14 6.53 1.76
N ASN A 110 -9.55 7.67 2.36
CA ASN A 110 -9.14 8.98 1.89
C ASN A 110 -7.62 9.16 1.96
N LYS A 111 -7.00 8.76 3.07
CA LYS A 111 -5.56 8.83 3.27
C LYS A 111 -4.79 7.96 2.28
N PHE A 112 -5.26 6.73 2.04
CA PHE A 112 -4.58 5.82 1.11
C PHE A 112 -4.67 6.32 -0.33
N VAL A 113 -5.82 6.80 -0.76
CA VAL A 113 -6.01 7.39 -2.09
C VAL A 113 -5.22 8.69 -2.26
N ASP A 114 -5.18 9.53 -1.23
CA ASP A 114 -4.38 10.76 -1.24
C ASP A 114 -2.88 10.45 -1.38
N ASN A 115 -2.37 9.45 -0.66
CA ASN A 115 -0.99 8.99 -0.77
C ASN A 115 -0.68 8.47 -2.20
N ALA A 116 -1.57 7.67 -2.78
CA ALA A 116 -1.41 7.18 -4.14
C ALA A 116 -1.43 8.33 -5.17
N TYR A 117 -2.36 9.28 -5.01
CA TYR A 117 -2.48 10.44 -5.90
C TYR A 117 -1.26 11.36 -5.83
N LYS A 118 -0.71 11.57 -4.63
CA LYS A 118 0.44 12.44 -4.38
C LYS A 118 1.78 11.79 -4.69
N PHE A 119 1.84 10.51 -4.95
CA PHE A 119 3.08 9.75 -5.08
C PHE A 119 4.09 10.37 -6.02
N ASN A 120 3.65 10.88 -7.17
CA ASN A 120 4.48 11.50 -8.19
C ASN A 120 4.27 13.02 -8.34
N LYS A 121 3.75 13.71 -7.30
CA LYS A 121 3.34 15.12 -7.38
C LYS A 121 3.89 16.03 -6.31
N THR A 122 4.43 15.49 -5.22
CA THR A 122 4.77 16.28 -4.01
C THR A 122 6.27 16.46 -3.76
N ASP A 123 7.11 15.68 -4.40
CA ASP A 123 8.57 15.82 -4.30
C ASP A 123 9.14 16.84 -5.31
N SER A 124 10.47 16.96 -5.36
CA SER A 124 11.13 17.75 -6.37
C SER A 124 10.74 17.28 -7.78
N TYR A 125 10.77 18.19 -8.74
CA TYR A 125 10.38 17.90 -10.12
C TYR A 125 11.11 16.67 -10.69
N PHE A 126 12.43 16.62 -10.54
CA PHE A 126 13.23 15.49 -11.05
C PHE A 126 12.84 14.16 -10.42
N LYS A 127 12.56 14.15 -9.12
CA LYS A 127 12.12 12.93 -8.41
C LYS A 127 10.72 12.48 -8.86
N ASN A 128 9.82 13.43 -9.11
CA ASN A 128 8.50 13.12 -9.65
C ASN A 128 8.61 12.53 -11.07
N VAL A 129 9.48 13.10 -11.93
CA VAL A 129 9.75 12.56 -13.27
C VAL A 129 10.37 11.16 -13.20
N GLU A 130 11.34 10.95 -12.33
CA GLU A 130 11.96 9.62 -12.11
C GLU A 130 10.91 8.57 -11.74
N ARG A 131 10.00 8.89 -10.80
CA ARG A 131 8.90 8.02 -10.41
C ARG A 131 7.99 7.68 -11.59
N VAL A 132 7.58 8.69 -12.36
CA VAL A 132 6.75 8.49 -13.55
C VAL A 132 7.45 7.54 -14.52
N ILE A 133 8.73 7.78 -14.85
CA ILE A 133 9.50 6.95 -15.78
C ILE A 133 9.61 5.50 -15.24
N SER A 134 9.87 5.34 -13.93
CA SER A 134 9.97 4.03 -13.30
C SER A 134 8.66 3.24 -13.42
N LEU A 135 7.53 3.88 -13.13
CA LEU A 135 6.20 3.28 -13.26
C LEU A 135 5.87 2.93 -14.72
N GLN A 136 6.19 3.82 -15.66
CA GLN A 136 5.99 3.56 -17.10
C GLN A 136 6.84 2.40 -17.62
N ARG A 137 7.98 2.12 -17.00
CA ARG A 137 8.83 0.94 -17.30
C ARG A 137 8.34 -0.35 -16.65
N GLY A 138 7.17 -0.34 -16.01
CA GLY A 138 6.54 -1.52 -15.43
C GLY A 138 6.82 -1.75 -13.95
N LYS A 139 7.54 -0.84 -13.26
CA LYS A 139 7.64 -0.93 -11.80
C LYS A 139 6.24 -0.73 -11.20
N LYS A 140 5.85 -1.65 -10.32
CA LYS A 140 4.61 -1.53 -9.53
C LYS A 140 4.89 -0.80 -8.22
N GLU A 141 3.99 0.08 -7.82
CA GLU A 141 4.01 0.70 -6.51
C GLU A 141 2.74 0.37 -5.76
N VAL A 142 2.89 -0.10 -4.52
CA VAL A 142 1.78 -0.57 -3.70
C VAL A 142 1.70 0.27 -2.42
N ILE A 143 0.62 1.02 -2.27
CA ILE A 143 0.30 1.69 -1.01
C ILE A 143 -0.29 0.65 -0.06
N ALA A 144 0.41 0.42 1.04
CA ALA A 144 -0.07 -0.51 2.06
C ALA A 144 -1.34 0.01 2.72
N ILE A 145 -2.36 -0.85 2.84
CA ILE A 145 -3.60 -0.54 3.51
C ILE A 145 -3.63 -1.20 4.90
N ASN A 146 -3.79 -0.39 5.94
CA ASN A 146 -3.88 -0.88 7.32
C ASN A 146 -5.16 -0.33 7.94
N PRO A 147 -5.97 -1.19 8.60
CA PRO A 147 -7.10 -0.71 9.37
C PRO A 147 -6.65 0.05 10.61
N THR A 148 -7.50 0.93 11.08
CA THR A 148 -7.41 1.54 12.40
C THR A 148 -8.52 0.99 13.28
N TYR A 149 -8.27 0.82 14.57
CA TYR A 149 -9.23 0.36 15.56
C TYR A 149 -8.91 0.92 16.93
N ASN A 150 -9.87 0.85 17.85
CA ASN A 150 -9.71 1.31 19.22
C ASN A 150 -9.21 0.15 20.10
N GLU A 151 -7.97 0.24 20.57
CA GLU A 151 -7.34 -0.81 21.40
C GLU A 151 -8.10 -1.07 22.70
N LYS A 152 -8.60 -0.03 23.39
CA LYS A 152 -9.35 -0.19 24.64
C LYS A 152 -10.67 -0.93 24.41
N LYS A 153 -11.34 -0.67 23.29
CA LYS A 153 -12.55 -1.40 22.92
C LYS A 153 -12.27 -2.85 22.54
N LEU A 154 -11.12 -3.12 21.93
CA LEU A 154 -10.66 -4.48 21.67
C LEU A 154 -10.38 -5.22 22.98
N ASP A 155 -9.70 -4.59 23.95
CA ASP A 155 -9.48 -5.17 25.28
C ASP A 155 -10.81 -5.50 25.96
N SER A 156 -11.78 -4.56 25.94
CA SER A 156 -13.12 -4.81 26.50
C SER A 156 -13.86 -5.96 25.81
N ALA A 157 -13.70 -6.11 24.49
CA ALA A 157 -14.29 -7.22 23.75
C ALA A 157 -13.67 -8.56 24.16
N LEU A 158 -12.35 -8.61 24.36
CA LEU A 158 -11.65 -9.79 24.84
C LEU A 158 -12.01 -10.12 26.30
N ASP A 159 -12.22 -9.12 27.16
CA ASP A 159 -12.69 -9.33 28.53
C ASP A 159 -14.06 -10.02 28.57
N GLU A 160 -14.99 -9.59 27.70
CA GLU A 160 -16.30 -10.24 27.61
C GLU A 160 -16.21 -11.67 27.07
N ILE A 161 -15.35 -11.92 26.06
CA ILE A 161 -15.09 -13.26 25.56
C ILE A 161 -14.53 -14.12 26.69
N SER A 162 -13.51 -13.61 27.41
CA SER A 162 -12.91 -14.30 28.56
C SER A 162 -13.95 -14.68 29.61
N ASN A 163 -14.83 -13.73 29.98
CA ASN A 163 -15.89 -14.01 30.98
C ASN A 163 -16.89 -15.09 30.55
N LYS A 164 -17.12 -15.26 29.24
CA LYS A 164 -18.01 -16.29 28.70
C LYS A 164 -17.30 -17.63 28.41
N ALA A 165 -16.00 -17.55 28.15
CA ALA A 165 -15.20 -18.72 27.75
C ALA A 165 -14.56 -19.43 28.93
N ASN A 166 -14.15 -18.68 29.97
CA ASN A 166 -13.43 -19.20 31.10
C ASN A 166 -14.29 -20.18 31.90
N LYS A 167 -13.65 -21.23 32.38
CA LYS A 167 -14.24 -22.21 33.33
C LYS A 167 -13.50 -22.10 34.65
N LYS A 168 -14.25 -21.96 35.73
CA LYS A 168 -13.67 -21.99 37.08
C LYS A 168 -13.30 -23.41 37.44
N VAL A 169 -12.17 -23.58 38.12
CA VAL A 169 -11.78 -24.84 38.76
C VAL A 169 -12.82 -25.22 39.81
N ALA A 170 -13.20 -26.47 39.84
CA ALA A 170 -13.96 -27.03 40.95
C ALA A 170 -13.42 -28.41 41.26
N ASP A 171 -13.17 -28.65 42.54
CA ASP A 171 -12.74 -29.97 43.03
C ASP A 171 -13.88 -31.00 42.95
N ALA A 172 -13.52 -32.25 42.74
CA ALA A 172 -14.46 -33.35 42.87
C ALA A 172 -15.07 -33.38 44.29
N LYS A 173 -16.37 -33.55 44.39
CA LYS A 173 -17.10 -33.63 45.68
C LYS A 173 -17.80 -34.96 45.79
N LEU A 174 -17.58 -35.59 46.92
CA LEU A 174 -18.35 -36.77 47.37
C LEU A 174 -19.44 -36.31 48.33
N TYR A 175 -20.67 -36.67 48.08
CA TYR A 175 -21.76 -36.45 49.00
C TYR A 175 -22.63 -37.68 49.11
N ILE A 176 -23.24 -37.88 50.29
CA ILE A 176 -24.18 -39.01 50.58
C ILE A 176 -25.56 -38.40 50.41
N SER A 177 -26.42 -39.03 49.60
CA SER A 177 -27.83 -38.64 49.46
C SER A 177 -28.64 -39.15 50.71
N ASP A 178 -29.82 -38.56 50.88
CA ASP A 178 -30.73 -38.93 51.94
C ASP A 178 -31.14 -40.45 51.90
N SER A 179 -30.98 -41.04 50.70
CA SER A 179 -31.19 -42.49 50.53
C SER A 179 -29.97 -43.34 50.87
N GLY A 180 -28.87 -42.77 51.38
CA GLY A 180 -27.62 -43.46 51.72
C GLY A 180 -26.73 -43.80 50.52
N SER A 181 -27.04 -43.27 49.31
CA SER A 181 -26.23 -43.49 48.11
C SER A 181 -25.07 -42.53 48.04
N PHE A 182 -23.88 -42.99 47.61
CA PHE A 182 -22.73 -42.17 47.37
C PHE A 182 -22.82 -41.54 45.96
N ASN A 183 -22.74 -40.24 45.91
CA ASN A 183 -22.70 -39.48 44.64
C ASN A 183 -21.40 -38.70 44.55
N ILE A 184 -20.79 -38.73 43.35
CA ILE A 184 -19.55 -37.97 43.05
C ILE A 184 -19.89 -36.91 42.02
N THR A 185 -19.63 -35.63 42.36
CA THR A 185 -19.55 -34.59 41.36
C THR A 185 -18.12 -34.57 40.85
N PRO A 186 -17.87 -34.80 39.56
CA PRO A 186 -16.52 -34.82 39.03
C PRO A 186 -15.85 -33.42 39.14
N GLU A 187 -14.56 -33.41 39.15
CA GLU A 187 -13.76 -32.18 39.07
C GLU A 187 -14.01 -31.41 37.78
N VAL A 188 -13.87 -30.11 37.84
CA VAL A 188 -13.87 -29.22 36.66
C VAL A 188 -12.48 -28.65 36.51
N ILE A 189 -11.82 -29.01 35.39
CA ILE A 189 -10.54 -28.42 35.03
C ILE A 189 -10.80 -26.97 34.59
N GLY A 190 -10.16 -26.03 35.27
CA GLY A 190 -10.25 -24.61 34.94
C GLY A 190 -9.64 -24.33 33.58
N GLN A 191 -10.21 -23.35 32.89
CA GLN A 191 -9.71 -22.85 31.60
C GLN A 191 -9.78 -21.35 31.62
N GLU A 192 -8.71 -20.70 31.18
CA GLU A 192 -8.62 -19.25 31.11
C GLU A 192 -8.10 -18.81 29.72
N LEU A 193 -8.78 -17.83 29.11
CA LEU A 193 -8.37 -17.28 27.85
C LEU A 193 -7.10 -16.42 28.06
N ASP A 194 -6.03 -16.75 27.35
CA ASP A 194 -4.85 -15.87 27.25
C ASP A 194 -5.20 -14.63 26.40
N LYS A 195 -5.65 -13.57 27.05
CA LYS A 195 -6.05 -12.32 26.41
C LYS A 195 -4.88 -11.65 25.70
N LYS A 196 -3.65 -11.77 26.22
CA LYS A 196 -2.47 -11.14 25.60
C LYS A 196 -2.17 -11.80 24.26
N SER A 197 -2.03 -13.11 24.23
CA SER A 197 -1.80 -13.85 22.99
C SER A 197 -2.96 -13.70 22.00
N SER A 198 -4.20 -13.68 22.48
CA SER A 198 -5.39 -13.43 21.64
C SER A 198 -5.35 -12.06 20.99
N LYS A 199 -4.98 -11.01 21.76
CA LYS A 199 -4.82 -9.65 21.23
C LYS A 199 -3.72 -9.57 20.17
N GLU A 200 -2.59 -10.21 20.41
CA GLU A 200 -1.48 -10.26 19.46
C GLU A 200 -1.86 -10.99 18.16
N ASN A 201 -2.58 -12.11 18.28
CA ASN A 201 -3.09 -12.84 17.12
C ASN A 201 -4.09 -12.02 16.31
N ILE A 202 -5.01 -11.29 16.97
CA ILE A 202 -5.93 -10.37 16.29
C ILE A 202 -5.17 -9.23 15.59
N LYS A 203 -4.18 -8.62 16.25
CA LYS A 203 -3.33 -7.60 15.64
C LYS A 203 -2.60 -8.15 14.40
N LYS A 204 -2.06 -9.35 14.51
CA LYS A 204 -1.40 -10.04 13.40
C LYS A 204 -2.39 -10.30 12.26
N TYR A 205 -3.56 -10.86 12.54
CA TYR A 205 -4.62 -11.08 11.55
C TYR A 205 -5.00 -9.79 10.84
N LEU A 206 -5.24 -8.69 11.57
CA LEU A 206 -5.56 -7.39 10.98
C LEU A 206 -4.41 -6.81 10.15
N SER A 207 -3.16 -7.13 10.48
CA SER A 207 -1.99 -6.73 9.70
C SER A 207 -1.71 -7.64 8.50
N GLU A 208 -2.00 -8.93 8.60
CA GLU A 208 -1.77 -9.94 7.57
C GLU A 208 -2.83 -9.90 6.45
N TYR A 209 -4.01 -9.35 6.69
CA TYR A 209 -4.90 -8.95 5.59
C TYR A 209 -4.17 -8.06 4.54
N LYS A 210 -2.99 -7.56 4.92
CA LYS A 210 -2.00 -6.89 4.11
C LYS A 210 -1.19 -7.82 3.19
N PHE A 211 -0.95 -9.08 3.58
CA PHE A 211 0.11 -9.91 2.98
C PHE A 211 -0.38 -11.04 2.07
N CYS A 212 -1.64 -11.43 2.12
CA CYS A 212 -2.13 -12.58 1.34
C CYS A 212 -2.06 -12.38 -0.20
N TRP A 213 -1.73 -11.18 -0.68
CA TRP A 213 -1.70 -10.83 -2.10
C TRP A 213 -0.33 -10.40 -2.64
N MET A 214 0.73 -10.45 -1.81
CA MET A 214 2.09 -10.17 -2.28
C MET A 214 2.85 -11.40 -2.80
N ALA A 215 2.22 -12.56 -2.87
CA ALA A 215 2.80 -13.83 -3.37
C ALA A 215 2.11 -14.28 -4.66
N LEU A 216 2.06 -13.40 -5.66
CA LEU A 216 1.77 -13.75 -7.07
C LEU A 216 2.71 -12.97 -7.97
#